data_fa12215683ef4f5e9a0aeee9177d6570
#
_entry.id   fa12215683ef4f5e9a0aeee9177d6570
#
_cell.length_a   1.000
_cell.length_b   1.000
_cell.length_c   1.000
_cell.angle_alpha   90.00
_cell.angle_beta   90.00
_cell.angle_gamma   90.00
#
_symmetry.space_group_name_H-M   'P 1'
#
loop_
_entity.id
_entity.type
_entity.pdbx_description
1 polymer ?
#
loop_
_entity_poly.entity_id
_entity_poly.type
_entity_poly.pdbx_seq_one_letter_code
_entity_poly.pdbx_strand_id
1 'polypeptide(L)'
;MTVVGNPRWERLLPVLVLAGTAVLYFARLGDRALWSEEVRWAEIPREMIRTGDLFWPTINSHSYYDKPVGSYWLVLAGAPLAGGVNELASRLPSAAAGVLAVGLLIALTRRFAPDTRVAALAGAVLATSYGFVFFARTASTDVETVAGVLGALWVGTGSDGRWSGRRTLTFWLVMAVTSLTKGLLGFALPLLVLGCYHTFAAAGGGGKGAVGWIRAAVGRNGWLLNAWTLLAAPLAGAIYLVPFAVSVSRTGSGEGLEMVWRENVRRFFDAHNHRGPVYLYTYVIFGLLAPWSLMLPAALVRAHHTRDRGDRFALAFFWAVFVFFTMSSSRRSYYVLPVLPPAAILVARVVLAEAAGLTTWARRLRAGGYAVTAAGAVATGLAVVVPPVALGAGWAEFPRAFSWPAGQSSFSLSGCRRPGSPRPGSLSRWR
;
A
#
# COMPACT_ATOMS: atom_id res chain seq x y z
N MET A 1 -37.13 10.57 -0.63
CA MET A 1 -35.86 11.25 -0.98
C MET A 1 -35.82 11.37 -2.48
N THR A 2 -36.14 12.55 -3.03
CA THR A 2 -36.01 12.86 -4.45
C THR A 2 -34.53 12.81 -4.82
N VAL A 3 -34.18 11.91 -5.73
CA VAL A 3 -32.85 11.87 -6.37
C VAL A 3 -32.75 13.16 -7.20
N VAL A 4 -32.25 14.24 -6.58
CA VAL A 4 -31.82 15.41 -7.32
C VAL A 4 -30.66 14.94 -8.19
N GLY A 5 -30.88 14.95 -9.52
CA GLY A 5 -29.86 14.52 -10.47
C GLY A 5 -28.56 15.29 -10.23
N ASN A 6 -27.44 14.59 -10.09
CA ASN A 6 -26.12 15.20 -9.88
C ASN A 6 -25.88 16.26 -10.98
N PRO A 7 -25.64 17.51 -10.62
CA PRO A 7 -25.35 18.54 -11.59
C PRO A 7 -24.15 18.13 -12.45
N ARG A 8 -24.12 18.53 -13.71
CA ARG A 8 -23.09 18.10 -14.69
C ARG A 8 -21.66 18.28 -14.19
N TRP A 9 -21.39 19.33 -13.42
CA TRP A 9 -20.06 19.61 -12.87
C TRP A 9 -19.59 18.57 -11.83
N GLU A 10 -20.49 17.95 -11.06
CA GLU A 10 -20.11 16.91 -10.09
C GLU A 10 -19.52 15.65 -10.76
N ARG A 11 -19.92 15.40 -12.02
CA ARG A 11 -19.36 14.30 -12.82
C ARG A 11 -17.91 14.54 -13.22
N LEU A 12 -17.46 15.80 -13.21
CA LEU A 12 -16.08 16.17 -13.50
C LEU A 12 -15.15 16.01 -12.28
N LEU A 13 -15.68 15.98 -11.05
CA LEU A 13 -14.87 15.90 -9.83
C LEU A 13 -13.89 14.72 -9.84
N PRO A 14 -14.27 13.47 -10.18
CA PRO A 14 -13.32 12.35 -10.26
C PRO A 14 -12.20 12.60 -11.28
N VAL A 15 -12.52 13.22 -12.42
CA VAL A 15 -11.55 13.52 -13.47
C VAL A 15 -10.56 14.58 -12.99
N LEU A 16 -11.05 15.64 -12.34
CA LEU A 16 -10.21 16.68 -11.76
C LEU A 16 -9.28 16.14 -10.66
N VAL A 17 -9.80 15.25 -9.80
CA VAL A 17 -8.97 14.58 -8.78
C VAL A 17 -7.88 13.74 -9.43
N LEU A 18 -8.20 12.97 -10.47
CA LEU A 18 -7.20 12.14 -11.16
C LEU A 18 -6.17 12.99 -11.90
N ALA A 19 -6.59 14.05 -12.58
CA ALA A 19 -5.68 14.98 -13.25
C ALA A 19 -4.74 15.67 -12.24
N GLY A 20 -5.29 16.19 -11.13
CA GLY A 20 -4.48 16.77 -10.05
C GLY A 20 -3.52 15.76 -9.40
N THR A 21 -3.97 14.52 -9.23
CA THR A 21 -3.12 13.43 -8.73
C THR A 21 -1.98 13.12 -9.69
N ALA A 22 -2.26 13.04 -11.00
CA ALA A 22 -1.23 12.83 -12.01
C ALA A 22 -0.18 13.95 -11.98
N VAL A 23 -0.63 15.22 -11.96
CA VAL A 23 0.29 16.36 -11.82
C VAL A 23 1.13 16.23 -10.54
N LEU A 24 0.49 15.97 -9.39
CA LEU A 24 1.18 15.89 -8.09
C LEU A 24 2.24 14.79 -8.08
N TYR A 25 1.97 13.62 -8.68
CA TYR A 25 2.88 12.48 -8.61
C TYR A 25 3.96 12.49 -9.68
N PHE A 26 3.68 13.00 -10.88
CA PHE A 26 4.64 12.99 -11.98
C PHE A 26 5.47 14.28 -12.08
N ALA A 27 5.01 15.43 -11.53
CA ALA A 27 5.75 16.67 -11.62
C ALA A 27 7.15 16.52 -11.01
N ARG A 28 8.19 16.75 -11.81
CA ARG A 28 9.60 16.73 -11.38
C ARG A 28 10.01 15.40 -10.72
N LEU A 29 9.46 14.27 -11.18
CA LEU A 29 9.66 12.96 -10.54
C LEU A 29 11.12 12.49 -10.61
N GLY A 30 11.85 12.85 -11.66
CA GLY A 30 13.24 12.47 -11.89
C GLY A 30 14.29 13.40 -11.28
N ASP A 31 13.89 14.59 -10.75
CA ASP A 31 14.87 15.64 -10.37
C ASP A 31 15.72 15.27 -9.16
N ARG A 32 15.19 14.50 -8.24
CA ARG A 32 15.90 14.11 -7.02
C ARG A 32 16.72 12.84 -7.25
N ALA A 33 17.99 12.83 -6.84
CA ALA A 33 18.81 11.63 -6.84
C ALA A 33 18.13 10.48 -6.06
N LEU A 34 18.43 9.23 -6.45
CA LEU A 34 18.00 8.04 -5.71
C LEU A 34 18.69 8.03 -4.34
N TRP A 35 17.92 7.70 -3.30
CA TRP A 35 18.44 7.69 -1.94
C TRP A 35 18.05 6.40 -1.20
N SER A 36 18.89 5.96 -0.26
CA SER A 36 18.62 4.81 0.58
C SER A 36 18.23 3.56 -0.24
N GLU A 37 17.07 2.99 0.08
CA GLU A 37 16.59 1.75 -0.56
C GLU A 37 16.16 1.92 -2.03
N GLU A 38 16.01 3.15 -2.54
CA GLU A 38 15.64 3.37 -3.94
C GLU A 38 16.70 2.87 -4.92
N VAL A 39 17.98 2.90 -4.56
CA VAL A 39 19.11 2.53 -5.44
C VAL A 39 18.96 1.12 -6.02
N ARG A 40 18.45 0.17 -5.23
CA ARG A 40 18.24 -1.21 -5.70
C ARG A 40 17.21 -1.31 -6.83
N TRP A 41 16.24 -0.38 -6.90
CA TRP A 41 15.22 -0.33 -7.95
C TRP A 41 15.76 0.20 -9.29
N ALA A 42 16.95 0.77 -9.28
CA ALA A 42 17.69 1.09 -10.50
C ALA A 42 18.74 0.03 -10.81
N GLU A 43 19.51 -0.39 -9.81
CA GLU A 43 20.68 -1.27 -10.05
C GLU A 43 20.27 -2.68 -10.51
N ILE A 44 19.26 -3.29 -9.86
CA ILE A 44 18.81 -4.63 -10.27
C ILE A 44 18.30 -4.62 -11.74
N PRO A 45 17.41 -3.71 -12.17
CA PRO A 45 17.01 -3.61 -13.57
C PRO A 45 18.19 -3.34 -14.53
N ARG A 46 19.19 -2.53 -14.15
CA ARG A 46 20.40 -2.33 -14.95
C ARG A 46 21.18 -3.63 -15.14
N GLU A 47 21.35 -4.39 -14.06
CA GLU A 47 22.02 -5.69 -14.16
C GLU A 47 21.21 -6.70 -14.97
N MET A 48 19.87 -6.70 -14.86
CA MET A 48 19.00 -7.53 -15.70
C MET A 48 19.18 -7.22 -17.19
N ILE A 49 19.30 -5.93 -17.57
CA ILE A 49 19.60 -5.55 -18.97
C ILE A 49 21.00 -6.02 -19.36
N ARG A 50 21.99 -5.80 -18.51
CA ARG A 50 23.40 -6.15 -18.79
C ARG A 50 23.63 -7.65 -18.96
N THR A 51 22.95 -8.47 -18.14
CA THR A 51 23.07 -9.93 -18.16
C THR A 51 22.14 -10.61 -19.17
N GLY A 52 21.07 -9.91 -19.59
CA GLY A 52 19.98 -10.50 -20.39
C GLY A 52 19.08 -11.44 -19.59
N ASP A 53 19.25 -11.53 -18.25
CA ASP A 53 18.42 -12.38 -17.40
C ASP A 53 17.42 -11.57 -16.58
N LEU A 54 16.13 -11.72 -16.92
CA LEU A 54 15.02 -11.02 -16.26
C LEU A 54 14.48 -11.74 -15.01
N PHE A 55 14.98 -12.93 -14.73
CA PHE A 55 14.46 -13.79 -13.64
C PHE A 55 15.44 -13.93 -12.47
N TRP A 56 16.68 -13.53 -12.65
CA TRP A 56 17.71 -13.59 -11.63
C TRP A 56 18.12 -12.18 -11.18
N PRO A 57 17.51 -11.66 -10.10
CA PRO A 57 17.87 -10.34 -9.59
C PRO A 57 19.25 -10.38 -8.93
N THR A 58 20.13 -9.48 -9.35
CA THR A 58 21.49 -9.35 -8.81
C THR A 58 21.82 -7.91 -8.43
N ILE A 59 22.74 -7.73 -7.48
CA ILE A 59 23.42 -6.46 -7.17
C ILE A 59 24.91 -6.76 -7.07
N ASN A 60 25.74 -6.04 -7.84
CA ASN A 60 27.16 -6.29 -7.95
C ASN A 60 27.48 -7.75 -8.34
N SER A 61 26.68 -8.31 -9.22
CA SER A 61 26.78 -9.71 -9.69
C SER A 61 26.51 -10.78 -8.61
N HIS A 62 25.99 -10.40 -7.44
CA HIS A 62 25.56 -11.32 -6.39
C HIS A 62 24.04 -11.42 -6.36
N SER A 63 23.51 -12.63 -6.16
CA SER A 63 22.07 -12.86 -6.03
C SER A 63 21.45 -11.96 -4.95
N TYR A 64 20.31 -11.34 -5.28
CA TYR A 64 19.61 -10.43 -4.37
C TYR A 64 18.10 -10.69 -4.37
N TYR A 65 17.67 -11.68 -3.62
CA TYR A 65 16.26 -12.04 -3.46
C TYR A 65 15.67 -11.42 -2.19
N ASP A 66 15.28 -10.13 -2.25
CA ASP A 66 14.52 -9.44 -1.20
C ASP A 66 13.06 -9.22 -1.60
N LYS A 67 12.80 -9.06 -2.90
CA LYS A 67 11.47 -8.88 -3.48
C LYS A 67 11.27 -9.74 -4.72
N PRO A 68 10.02 -10.09 -5.06
CA PRO A 68 9.70 -10.69 -6.35
C PRO A 68 10.08 -9.80 -7.52
N VAL A 69 10.32 -10.40 -8.67
CA VAL A 69 10.88 -9.71 -9.85
C VAL A 69 9.92 -8.76 -10.56
N GLY A 70 8.62 -8.85 -10.30
CA GLY A 70 7.60 -8.07 -11.03
C GLY A 70 7.78 -6.56 -10.94
N SER A 71 8.21 -6.03 -9.80
CA SER A 71 8.46 -4.58 -9.69
C SER A 71 9.69 -4.15 -10.49
N TYR A 72 10.71 -4.98 -10.61
CA TYR A 72 11.85 -4.69 -11.48
C TYR A 72 11.44 -4.70 -12.96
N TRP A 73 10.54 -5.60 -13.36
CA TRP A 73 9.96 -5.61 -14.70
C TRP A 73 9.16 -4.35 -15.03
N LEU A 74 8.45 -3.80 -14.03
CA LEU A 74 7.75 -2.52 -14.21
C LEU A 74 8.72 -1.36 -14.43
N VAL A 75 9.88 -1.34 -13.75
CA VAL A 75 10.94 -0.36 -14.00
C VAL A 75 11.52 -0.54 -15.41
N LEU A 76 11.78 -1.77 -15.83
CA LEU A 76 12.26 -2.08 -17.18
C LEU A 76 11.28 -1.64 -18.26
N ALA A 77 9.98 -1.85 -18.03
CA ALA A 77 8.94 -1.38 -18.95
C ALA A 77 8.85 0.15 -19.04
N GLY A 78 9.17 0.86 -17.96
CA GLY A 78 9.23 2.33 -17.92
C GLY A 78 10.54 2.92 -18.46
N ALA A 79 11.62 2.14 -18.51
CA ALA A 79 12.93 2.62 -18.89
C ALA A 79 13.00 3.25 -20.30
N PRO A 80 12.33 2.73 -21.36
CA PRO A 80 12.32 3.36 -22.66
C PRO A 80 11.73 4.78 -22.64
N LEU A 81 10.73 5.02 -21.79
CA LEU A 81 10.10 6.34 -21.66
C LEU A 81 10.99 7.37 -20.96
N ALA A 82 11.94 6.90 -20.18
CA ALA A 82 12.87 7.73 -19.41
C ALA A 82 14.26 7.83 -20.06
N GLY A 83 14.49 7.22 -21.23
CA GLY A 83 15.80 7.18 -21.89
C GLY A 83 16.79 6.23 -21.21
N GLY A 84 16.33 5.25 -20.46
CA GLY A 84 17.12 4.25 -19.75
C GLY A 84 16.69 4.09 -18.29
N VAL A 85 17.39 3.21 -17.55
CA VAL A 85 17.15 3.00 -16.12
C VAL A 85 17.83 4.13 -15.33
N ASN A 86 17.05 5.10 -14.89
CA ASN A 86 17.46 6.28 -14.14
C ASN A 86 16.44 6.57 -13.00
N GLU A 87 16.56 7.73 -12.36
CA GLU A 87 15.67 8.19 -11.28
C GLU A 87 14.21 8.20 -11.70
N LEU A 88 13.93 8.70 -12.90
CA LEU A 88 12.58 8.75 -13.45
C LEU A 88 12.04 7.33 -13.67
N ALA A 89 12.76 6.49 -14.40
CA ALA A 89 12.36 5.10 -14.70
C ALA A 89 12.05 4.32 -13.42
N SER A 90 12.89 4.48 -12.38
CA SER A 90 12.75 3.76 -11.12
C SER A 90 11.49 4.14 -10.36
N ARG A 91 10.99 5.38 -10.47
CA ARG A 91 9.82 5.91 -9.77
C ARG A 91 8.53 5.87 -10.59
N LEU A 92 8.62 5.74 -11.93
CA LEU A 92 7.45 5.68 -12.82
C LEU A 92 6.40 4.63 -12.37
N PRO A 93 6.79 3.39 -12.00
CA PRO A 93 5.82 2.39 -11.56
C PRO A 93 5.02 2.82 -10.34
N SER A 94 5.68 3.38 -9.32
CA SER A 94 5.01 3.84 -8.10
C SER A 94 4.09 5.02 -8.37
N ALA A 95 4.50 5.99 -9.21
CA ALA A 95 3.66 7.14 -9.56
C ALA A 95 2.42 6.71 -10.36
N ALA A 96 2.58 5.85 -11.36
CA ALA A 96 1.49 5.30 -12.15
C ALA A 96 0.53 4.46 -11.29
N ALA A 97 1.06 3.60 -10.43
CA ALA A 97 0.28 2.82 -9.48
C ALA A 97 -0.48 3.73 -8.50
N GLY A 98 0.10 4.87 -8.11
CA GLY A 98 -0.54 5.86 -7.26
C GLY A 98 -1.78 6.47 -7.90
N VAL A 99 -1.69 6.90 -9.16
CA VAL A 99 -2.85 7.41 -9.92
C VAL A 99 -3.90 6.32 -10.11
N LEU A 100 -3.47 5.10 -10.46
CA LEU A 100 -4.36 3.94 -10.60
C LEU A 100 -5.09 3.63 -9.27
N ALA A 101 -4.37 3.64 -8.15
CA ALA A 101 -4.96 3.40 -6.83
C ALA A 101 -6.04 4.43 -6.47
N VAL A 102 -5.81 5.71 -6.76
CA VAL A 102 -6.81 6.77 -6.55
C VAL A 102 -8.03 6.54 -7.45
N GLY A 103 -7.84 6.19 -8.72
CA GLY A 103 -8.92 5.86 -9.65
C GLY A 103 -9.73 4.64 -9.19
N LEU A 104 -9.05 3.58 -8.77
CA LEU A 104 -9.69 2.37 -8.24
C LEU A 104 -10.43 2.64 -6.92
N LEU A 105 -9.89 3.50 -6.05
CA LEU A 105 -10.57 3.90 -4.82
C LEU A 105 -11.86 4.67 -5.13
N ILE A 106 -11.82 5.62 -6.07
CA ILE A 106 -13.01 6.35 -6.53
C ILE A 106 -14.04 5.36 -7.09
N ALA A 107 -13.63 4.45 -7.98
CA ALA A 107 -14.51 3.44 -8.57
C ALA A 107 -15.10 2.49 -7.52
N LEU A 108 -14.29 2.06 -6.56
CA LEU A 108 -14.71 1.20 -5.45
C LEU A 108 -15.70 1.93 -4.53
N THR A 109 -15.41 3.18 -4.17
CA THR A 109 -16.27 4.00 -3.29
C THR A 109 -17.65 4.22 -3.92
N ARG A 110 -17.73 4.45 -5.22
CA ARG A 110 -19.00 4.62 -5.96
C ARG A 110 -19.93 3.41 -5.89
N ARG A 111 -19.43 2.21 -5.64
CA ARG A 111 -20.26 1.01 -5.43
C ARG A 111 -21.03 1.03 -4.11
N PHE A 112 -20.51 1.75 -3.14
CA PHE A 112 -21.06 1.82 -1.78
C PHE A 112 -21.65 3.18 -1.43
N ALA A 113 -21.32 4.23 -2.18
CA ALA A 113 -21.82 5.57 -2.04
C ALA A 113 -22.20 6.13 -3.41
N PRO A 114 -23.51 6.28 -3.73
CA PRO A 114 -23.96 6.82 -5.00
C PRO A 114 -23.55 8.28 -5.23
N ASP A 115 -23.35 9.05 -4.14
CA ASP A 115 -22.89 10.44 -4.20
C ASP A 115 -21.46 10.52 -4.75
N THR A 116 -21.32 11.11 -5.94
CA THR A 116 -20.04 11.28 -6.61
C THR A 116 -19.05 12.12 -5.80
N ARG A 117 -19.55 13.06 -4.97
CA ARG A 117 -18.71 13.90 -4.10
C ARG A 117 -17.97 13.06 -3.07
N VAL A 118 -18.63 12.06 -2.47
CA VAL A 118 -18.00 11.16 -1.51
C VAL A 118 -16.86 10.38 -2.15
N ALA A 119 -17.07 9.86 -3.37
CA ALA A 119 -16.06 9.10 -4.08
C ALA A 119 -14.88 9.99 -4.51
N ALA A 120 -15.15 11.18 -5.06
CA ALA A 120 -14.13 12.14 -5.44
C ALA A 120 -13.31 12.61 -4.22
N LEU A 121 -13.98 12.91 -3.10
CA LEU A 121 -13.29 13.32 -1.87
C LEU A 121 -12.45 12.18 -1.28
N ALA A 122 -12.92 10.93 -1.30
CA ALA A 122 -12.12 9.78 -0.89
C ALA A 122 -10.84 9.65 -1.73
N GLY A 123 -10.97 9.84 -3.06
CA GLY A 123 -9.81 9.91 -3.95
C GLY A 123 -8.86 11.06 -3.60
N ALA A 124 -9.40 12.26 -3.36
CA ALA A 124 -8.60 13.43 -3.00
C ALA A 124 -7.88 13.27 -1.66
N VAL A 125 -8.57 12.72 -0.64
CA VAL A 125 -7.97 12.41 0.67
C VAL A 125 -6.81 11.43 0.51
N LEU A 126 -6.98 10.34 -0.25
CA LEU A 126 -5.88 9.40 -0.51
C LEU A 126 -4.74 10.07 -1.26
N ALA A 127 -5.05 10.78 -2.35
CA ALA A 127 -4.09 11.44 -3.23
C ALA A 127 -3.20 12.47 -2.51
N THR A 128 -3.74 13.14 -1.49
CA THR A 128 -3.06 14.20 -0.74
C THR A 128 -2.56 13.76 0.65
N SER A 129 -2.79 12.51 1.03
CA SER A 129 -2.23 11.96 2.28
C SER A 129 -0.71 11.85 2.18
N TYR A 130 0.01 12.36 3.17
CA TYR A 130 1.48 12.42 3.18
C TYR A 130 2.13 11.10 2.83
N GLY A 131 1.73 10.01 3.51
CA GLY A 131 2.31 8.70 3.25
C GLY A 131 2.09 8.25 1.80
N PHE A 132 0.93 8.54 1.23
CA PHE A 132 0.62 8.12 -0.13
C PHE A 132 1.39 8.95 -1.17
N VAL A 133 1.46 10.29 -0.99
CA VAL A 133 2.29 11.18 -1.83
C VAL A 133 3.75 10.76 -1.77
N PHE A 134 4.29 10.52 -0.57
CA PHE A 134 5.69 10.14 -0.38
C PHE A 134 6.02 8.84 -1.13
N PHE A 135 5.25 7.78 -0.91
CA PHE A 135 5.54 6.48 -1.54
C PHE A 135 5.16 6.42 -3.02
N ALA A 136 4.20 7.21 -3.51
CA ALA A 136 3.93 7.34 -4.93
C ALA A 136 5.07 8.05 -5.70
N ARG A 137 5.90 8.82 -5.01
CA ARG A 137 7.06 9.54 -5.58
C ARG A 137 8.41 8.93 -5.20
N THR A 138 8.39 7.71 -4.65
CA THR A 138 9.57 6.94 -4.22
C THR A 138 9.56 5.60 -4.93
N ALA A 139 10.71 5.14 -5.40
CA ALA A 139 10.83 3.80 -5.98
C ALA A 139 10.62 2.74 -4.89
N SER A 140 9.44 2.12 -4.89
CA SER A 140 9.04 1.10 -3.92
C SER A 140 7.92 0.23 -4.46
N THR A 141 7.61 -0.87 -3.78
CA THR A 141 6.49 -1.76 -4.13
C THR A 141 5.21 -1.47 -3.35
N ASP A 142 5.23 -0.48 -2.48
CA ASP A 142 4.17 -0.24 -1.50
C ASP A 142 2.88 0.24 -2.17
N VAL A 143 2.98 1.26 -3.01
CA VAL A 143 1.83 1.83 -3.73
C VAL A 143 1.32 0.88 -4.82
N GLU A 144 2.21 0.16 -5.49
CA GLU A 144 1.86 -0.89 -6.46
C GLU A 144 0.99 -1.96 -5.81
N THR A 145 1.38 -2.40 -4.61
CA THR A 145 0.59 -3.36 -3.83
C THR A 145 -0.78 -2.79 -3.45
N VAL A 146 -0.85 -1.53 -3.02
CA VAL A 146 -2.14 -0.87 -2.70
C VAL A 146 -3.04 -0.81 -3.94
N ALA A 147 -2.50 -0.44 -5.10
CA ALA A 147 -3.24 -0.40 -6.36
C ALA A 147 -3.80 -1.79 -6.71
N GLY A 148 -2.97 -2.83 -6.63
CA GLY A 148 -3.38 -4.21 -6.90
C GLY A 148 -4.44 -4.72 -5.92
N VAL A 149 -4.30 -4.45 -4.62
CA VAL A 149 -5.30 -4.78 -3.60
C VAL A 149 -6.64 -4.09 -3.91
N LEU A 150 -6.63 -2.80 -4.24
CA LEU A 150 -7.84 -2.06 -4.63
C LEU A 150 -8.46 -2.63 -5.90
N GLY A 151 -7.65 -3.01 -6.89
CA GLY A 151 -8.10 -3.68 -8.11
C GLY A 151 -8.80 -5.01 -7.81
N ALA A 152 -8.19 -5.85 -6.99
CA ALA A 152 -8.78 -7.11 -6.57
C ALA A 152 -10.10 -6.88 -5.79
N LEU A 153 -10.13 -5.94 -4.85
CA LEU A 153 -11.34 -5.56 -4.11
C LEU A 153 -12.43 -5.00 -5.03
N TRP A 154 -12.05 -4.20 -6.03
CA TRP A 154 -12.98 -3.69 -7.02
C TRP A 154 -13.61 -4.83 -7.84
N VAL A 155 -12.83 -5.81 -8.29
CA VAL A 155 -13.37 -7.03 -8.92
C VAL A 155 -14.21 -7.81 -7.92
N GLY A 156 -13.70 -8.06 -6.71
CA GLY A 156 -14.35 -8.88 -5.68
C GLY A 156 -15.65 -8.32 -5.13
N THR A 157 -15.89 -7.02 -5.21
CA THR A 157 -17.14 -6.37 -4.76
C THR A 157 -18.14 -6.08 -5.88
N GLY A 158 -18.08 -6.76 -7.02
CA GLY A 158 -18.95 -6.54 -8.18
C GLY A 158 -20.43 -6.31 -7.84
N SER A 159 -21.11 -5.58 -8.72
CA SER A 159 -22.44 -5.03 -8.46
C SER A 159 -23.56 -6.07 -8.35
N ASP A 160 -23.41 -7.21 -8.99
CA ASP A 160 -24.42 -8.25 -9.12
C ASP A 160 -24.40 -9.31 -7.99
N GLY A 161 -23.42 -9.24 -7.08
CA GLY A 161 -23.27 -10.20 -5.99
C GLY A 161 -22.92 -11.64 -6.43
N ARG A 162 -22.91 -11.92 -7.73
CA ARG A 162 -22.63 -13.25 -8.28
C ARG A 162 -21.15 -13.39 -8.67
N TRP A 163 -20.57 -14.55 -8.41
CA TRP A 163 -19.22 -14.92 -8.83
C TRP A 163 -19.29 -15.76 -10.11
N SER A 164 -19.17 -15.09 -11.26
CA SER A 164 -19.02 -15.76 -12.56
C SER A 164 -17.57 -16.27 -12.72
N GLY A 165 -17.37 -17.23 -13.62
CA GLY A 165 -16.02 -17.76 -13.93
C GLY A 165 -15.05 -16.65 -14.36
N ARG A 166 -15.49 -15.74 -15.24
CA ARG A 166 -14.68 -14.59 -15.68
C ARG A 166 -14.27 -13.69 -14.52
N ARG A 167 -15.20 -13.37 -13.61
CA ARG A 167 -14.92 -12.53 -12.45
C ARG A 167 -13.96 -13.23 -11.49
N THR A 168 -14.17 -14.51 -11.21
CA THR A 168 -13.29 -15.31 -10.36
C THR A 168 -11.88 -15.35 -10.94
N LEU A 169 -11.74 -15.66 -12.23
CA LEU A 169 -10.44 -15.70 -12.90
C LEU A 169 -9.74 -14.32 -12.83
N THR A 170 -10.45 -13.23 -13.18
CA THR A 170 -9.88 -11.87 -13.12
C THR A 170 -9.43 -11.53 -11.69
N PHE A 171 -10.21 -11.88 -10.67
CA PHE A 171 -9.85 -11.64 -9.26
C PHE A 171 -8.54 -12.33 -8.89
N TRP A 172 -8.40 -13.62 -9.20
CA TRP A 172 -7.19 -14.38 -8.91
C TRP A 172 -5.98 -13.93 -9.73
N LEU A 173 -6.17 -13.55 -11.00
CA LEU A 173 -5.09 -12.99 -11.83
C LEU A 173 -4.59 -11.64 -11.31
N VAL A 174 -5.48 -10.74 -10.90
CA VAL A 174 -5.07 -9.46 -10.29
C VAL A 174 -4.26 -9.71 -9.02
N MET A 175 -4.69 -10.65 -8.17
CA MET A 175 -3.92 -11.00 -6.97
C MET A 175 -2.55 -11.60 -7.31
N ALA A 176 -2.45 -12.47 -8.34
CA ALA A 176 -1.19 -13.04 -8.77
C ALA A 176 -0.20 -11.96 -9.26
N VAL A 177 -0.66 -11.07 -10.13
CA VAL A 177 0.14 -9.94 -10.63
C VAL A 177 0.57 -9.02 -9.48
N THR A 178 -0.33 -8.71 -8.54
CA THR A 178 0.00 -7.93 -7.35
C THR A 178 1.05 -8.63 -6.51
N SER A 179 0.97 -9.95 -6.36
CA SER A 179 1.94 -10.73 -5.58
C SER A 179 3.33 -10.74 -6.21
N LEU A 180 3.45 -10.58 -7.53
CA LEU A 180 4.74 -10.42 -8.21
C LEU A 180 5.45 -9.11 -7.84
N THR A 181 4.77 -8.13 -7.23
CA THR A 181 5.39 -6.87 -6.79
C THR A 181 5.94 -6.95 -5.36
N LYS A 182 5.18 -7.50 -4.41
CA LYS A 182 5.56 -7.48 -2.98
C LYS A 182 5.39 -8.81 -2.24
N GLY A 183 5.13 -9.89 -2.96
CA GLY A 183 4.96 -11.22 -2.37
C GLY A 183 3.50 -11.52 -1.99
N LEU A 184 3.31 -12.48 -1.08
CA LEU A 184 2.00 -13.05 -0.77
C LEU A 184 0.96 -12.05 -0.24
N LEU A 185 1.34 -10.82 0.09
CA LEU A 185 0.40 -9.75 0.48
C LEU A 185 -0.63 -9.47 -0.60
N GLY A 186 -0.28 -9.66 -1.89
CA GLY A 186 -1.21 -9.51 -3.00
C GLY A 186 -2.38 -10.49 -2.96
N PHE A 187 -2.17 -11.69 -2.41
CA PHE A 187 -3.23 -12.66 -2.14
C PHE A 187 -3.89 -12.42 -0.78
N ALA A 188 -3.08 -12.25 0.26
CA ALA A 188 -3.56 -12.24 1.64
C ALA A 188 -4.52 -11.08 1.93
N LEU A 189 -4.19 -9.86 1.51
CA LEU A 189 -4.99 -8.68 1.87
C LEU A 189 -6.38 -8.67 1.22
N PRO A 190 -6.55 -8.92 -0.10
CA PRO A 190 -7.89 -8.96 -0.69
C PRO A 190 -8.77 -10.07 -0.12
N LEU A 191 -8.21 -11.27 0.10
CA LEU A 191 -8.92 -12.40 0.69
C LEU A 191 -9.37 -12.09 2.12
N LEU A 192 -8.47 -11.53 2.93
CA LEU A 192 -8.75 -11.14 4.31
C LEU A 192 -9.85 -10.07 4.37
N VAL A 193 -9.73 -9.02 3.57
CA VAL A 193 -10.71 -7.91 3.56
C VAL A 193 -12.09 -8.39 3.13
N LEU A 194 -12.19 -9.15 2.03
CA LEU A 194 -13.49 -9.69 1.58
C LEU A 194 -14.05 -10.71 2.57
N GLY A 195 -13.21 -11.59 3.09
CA GLY A 195 -13.60 -12.54 4.13
C GLY A 195 -14.17 -11.86 5.37
N CYS A 196 -13.48 -10.85 5.89
CA CYS A 196 -13.97 -10.03 7.00
C CYS A 196 -15.27 -9.29 6.65
N TYR A 197 -15.33 -8.64 5.48
CA TYR A 197 -16.52 -7.92 5.06
C TYR A 197 -17.76 -8.82 4.99
N HIS A 198 -17.65 -9.98 4.35
CA HIS A 198 -18.76 -10.93 4.23
C HIS A 198 -19.14 -11.54 5.58
N THR A 199 -18.17 -11.82 6.44
CA THR A 199 -18.39 -12.32 7.80
C THR A 199 -19.13 -11.29 8.68
N PHE A 200 -18.67 -10.04 8.68
CA PHE A 200 -19.34 -8.96 9.44
C PHE A 200 -20.70 -8.58 8.85
N ALA A 201 -20.87 -8.66 7.53
CA ALA A 201 -22.19 -8.51 6.91
C ALA A 201 -23.16 -9.62 7.34
N ALA A 202 -22.68 -10.83 7.68
CA ALA A 202 -23.47 -11.91 8.21
C ALA A 202 -24.00 -11.63 9.61
N ALA A 203 -23.27 -10.90 10.46
CA ALA A 203 -23.66 -10.58 11.82
C ALA A 203 -24.95 -9.71 11.93
N GLY A 204 -25.31 -8.99 10.86
CA GLY A 204 -26.54 -8.19 10.79
C GLY A 204 -27.80 -8.95 10.35
N GLY A 205 -27.72 -10.22 9.98
CA GLY A 205 -28.85 -10.99 9.45
C GLY A 205 -28.75 -12.52 9.67
N GLY A 206 -27.79 -12.95 10.48
CA GLY A 206 -27.58 -14.36 10.79
C GLY A 206 -28.45 -14.87 11.94
N GLY A 207 -28.74 -16.17 11.92
CA GLY A 207 -29.57 -16.84 12.92
C GLY A 207 -29.10 -16.63 14.36
N LYS A 208 -30.01 -16.80 15.29
CA LYS A 208 -29.75 -16.64 16.74
C LYS A 208 -28.66 -17.62 17.21
N GLY A 209 -27.61 -17.10 17.89
CA GLY A 209 -26.53 -17.87 18.50
C GLY A 209 -25.30 -18.07 17.60
N ALA A 210 -24.21 -18.59 18.21
CA ALA A 210 -22.89 -18.76 17.57
C ALA A 210 -22.93 -19.66 16.34
N VAL A 211 -23.66 -20.76 16.39
CA VAL A 211 -23.78 -21.73 15.27
C VAL A 211 -24.45 -21.09 14.05
N GLY A 212 -25.53 -20.32 14.29
CA GLY A 212 -26.23 -19.60 13.24
C GLY A 212 -25.35 -18.55 12.56
N TRP A 213 -24.56 -17.84 13.35
CA TRP A 213 -23.56 -16.88 12.84
C TRP A 213 -22.47 -17.55 12.00
N ILE A 214 -21.87 -18.66 12.51
CA ILE A 214 -20.84 -19.41 11.78
C ILE A 214 -21.40 -19.90 10.44
N ARG A 215 -22.60 -20.52 10.44
CA ARG A 215 -23.25 -21.00 9.21
C ARG A 215 -23.48 -19.87 8.21
N ALA A 216 -23.93 -18.70 8.66
CA ALA A 216 -24.13 -17.53 7.81
C ALA A 216 -22.80 -16.97 7.28
N ALA A 217 -21.75 -16.93 8.10
CA ALA A 217 -20.43 -16.50 7.69
C ALA A 217 -19.82 -17.42 6.62
N VAL A 218 -19.89 -18.75 6.84
CA VAL A 218 -19.43 -19.75 5.87
C VAL A 218 -20.21 -19.64 4.56
N GLY A 219 -21.56 -19.57 4.62
CA GLY A 219 -22.39 -19.43 3.42
C GLY A 219 -22.09 -18.19 2.61
N ARG A 220 -21.84 -17.06 3.26
CA ARG A 220 -21.48 -15.79 2.57
C ARG A 220 -20.05 -15.78 2.01
N ASN A 221 -19.18 -16.62 2.51
CA ASN A 221 -17.81 -16.82 2.00
C ASN A 221 -17.71 -18.02 1.04
N GLY A 222 -18.83 -18.67 0.69
CA GLY A 222 -18.87 -19.82 -0.24
C GLY A 222 -18.29 -19.52 -1.63
N TRP A 223 -18.14 -18.24 -2.00
CA TRP A 223 -17.47 -17.83 -3.23
C TRP A 223 -16.01 -18.31 -3.32
N LEU A 224 -15.36 -18.56 -2.18
CA LEU A 224 -14.00 -19.13 -2.12
C LEU A 224 -13.95 -20.61 -2.53
N LEU A 225 -15.08 -21.33 -2.46
CA LEU A 225 -15.14 -22.78 -2.69
C LEU A 225 -15.88 -23.14 -3.98
N ASN A 226 -16.10 -22.20 -4.90
CA ASN A 226 -16.72 -22.51 -6.19
C ASN A 226 -15.73 -23.18 -7.15
N ALA A 227 -16.25 -23.92 -8.14
CA ALA A 227 -15.44 -24.66 -9.12
C ALA A 227 -14.44 -23.77 -9.87
N TRP A 228 -14.78 -22.51 -10.16
CA TRP A 228 -13.88 -21.57 -10.82
C TRP A 228 -12.71 -21.17 -9.95
N THR A 229 -12.90 -21.07 -8.64
CA THR A 229 -11.81 -20.81 -7.67
C THR A 229 -10.84 -21.98 -7.62
N LEU A 230 -11.34 -23.22 -7.67
CA LEU A 230 -10.48 -24.41 -7.69
C LEU A 230 -9.55 -24.47 -8.92
N LEU A 231 -9.93 -23.84 -10.02
CA LEU A 231 -9.09 -23.69 -11.22
C LEU A 231 -8.22 -22.43 -11.16
N ALA A 232 -8.79 -21.30 -10.80
CA ALA A 232 -8.13 -20.00 -10.86
C ALA A 232 -7.08 -19.82 -9.78
N ALA A 233 -7.27 -20.38 -8.57
CA ALA A 233 -6.31 -20.23 -7.48
C ALA A 233 -4.99 -20.98 -7.76
N PRO A 234 -4.96 -22.25 -8.21
CA PRO A 234 -3.72 -22.91 -8.62
C PRO A 234 -3.05 -22.20 -9.80
N LEU A 235 -3.81 -21.74 -10.80
CA LEU A 235 -3.27 -20.97 -11.92
C LEU A 235 -2.59 -19.67 -11.43
N ALA A 236 -3.24 -18.94 -10.55
CA ALA A 236 -2.67 -17.72 -9.95
C ALA A 236 -1.41 -18.01 -9.14
N GLY A 237 -1.40 -19.12 -8.37
CA GLY A 237 -0.24 -19.62 -7.66
C GLY A 237 0.92 -19.97 -8.62
N ALA A 238 0.61 -20.66 -9.72
CA ALA A 238 1.59 -20.98 -10.75
C ALA A 238 2.18 -19.73 -11.39
N ILE A 239 1.36 -18.74 -11.78
CA ILE A 239 1.82 -17.46 -12.33
C ILE A 239 2.79 -16.76 -11.35
N TYR A 240 2.47 -16.77 -10.06
CA TYR A 240 3.34 -16.18 -9.03
C TYR A 240 4.67 -16.95 -8.88
N LEU A 241 4.65 -18.29 -8.96
CA LEU A 241 5.83 -19.14 -8.74
C LEU A 241 6.72 -19.32 -9.98
N VAL A 242 6.19 -19.14 -11.20
CA VAL A 242 6.95 -19.31 -12.45
C VAL A 242 8.27 -18.54 -12.47
N PRO A 243 8.36 -17.25 -12.12
CA PRO A 243 9.64 -16.55 -12.13
C PRO A 243 10.69 -17.19 -11.24
N PHE A 244 10.30 -17.69 -10.08
CA PHE A 244 11.20 -18.37 -9.14
C PHE A 244 11.64 -19.74 -9.69
N ALA A 245 10.71 -20.49 -10.28
CA ALA A 245 11.02 -21.78 -10.91
C ALA A 245 12.01 -21.62 -12.09
N VAL A 246 11.80 -20.58 -12.92
CA VAL A 246 12.73 -20.23 -14.01
C VAL A 246 14.10 -19.84 -13.45
N SER A 247 14.14 -19.06 -12.38
CA SER A 247 15.40 -18.71 -11.73
C SER A 247 16.15 -19.94 -11.22
N VAL A 248 15.46 -20.85 -10.53
CA VAL A 248 16.02 -22.13 -10.04
C VAL A 248 16.57 -22.96 -11.19
N SER A 249 15.84 -23.09 -12.31
CA SER A 249 16.28 -23.87 -13.46
C SER A 249 17.54 -23.31 -14.15
N ARG A 250 17.76 -22.00 -14.06
CA ARG A 250 18.92 -21.31 -14.66
C ARG A 250 20.14 -21.27 -13.76
N THR A 251 19.93 -21.05 -12.48
CA THR A 251 21.02 -20.82 -11.51
C THR A 251 21.35 -22.06 -10.69
N GLY A 252 20.48 -23.07 -10.64
CA GLY A 252 20.58 -24.19 -9.72
C GLY A 252 20.33 -23.82 -8.25
N SER A 253 20.04 -22.54 -7.94
CA SER A 253 19.85 -22.03 -6.58
C SER A 253 18.37 -21.93 -6.21
N GLY A 254 17.99 -22.44 -5.03
CA GLY A 254 16.66 -22.32 -4.46
C GLY A 254 16.40 -21.01 -3.69
N GLU A 255 17.34 -20.07 -3.70
CA GLU A 255 17.25 -18.80 -2.93
C GLU A 255 15.96 -18.01 -3.18
N GLY A 256 15.46 -17.99 -4.41
CA GLY A 256 14.23 -17.30 -4.76
C GLY A 256 13.00 -17.91 -4.07
N LEU A 257 12.91 -19.24 -4.01
CA LEU A 257 11.82 -19.94 -3.32
C LEU A 257 11.96 -19.83 -1.80
N GLU A 258 13.20 -19.90 -1.27
CA GLU A 258 13.47 -19.64 0.13
C GLU A 258 13.06 -18.24 0.55
N MET A 259 13.28 -17.22 -0.30
CA MET A 259 12.82 -15.86 -0.07
C MET A 259 11.28 -15.81 0.11
N VAL A 260 10.52 -16.54 -0.71
CA VAL A 260 9.06 -16.58 -0.57
C VAL A 260 8.65 -17.03 0.84
N TRP A 261 9.28 -18.08 1.35
CA TRP A 261 9.01 -18.55 2.70
C TRP A 261 9.52 -17.58 3.77
N ARG A 262 10.78 -17.15 3.67
CA ARG A 262 11.46 -16.28 4.65
C ARG A 262 10.77 -14.93 4.79
N GLU A 263 10.49 -14.24 3.66
CA GLU A 263 9.97 -12.87 3.68
C GLU A 263 8.45 -12.78 3.91
N ASN A 264 7.69 -13.83 3.59
CA ASN A 264 6.25 -13.76 3.74
C ASN A 264 5.72 -14.54 4.95
N VAL A 265 6.29 -15.72 5.25
CA VAL A 265 5.78 -16.58 6.32
C VAL A 265 6.63 -16.43 7.58
N ARG A 266 7.91 -16.78 7.51
CA ARG A 266 8.78 -16.75 8.70
C ARG A 266 8.85 -15.34 9.29
N ARG A 267 9.00 -14.32 8.47
CA ARG A 267 9.07 -12.92 8.91
C ARG A 267 7.79 -12.42 9.57
N PHE A 268 6.64 -12.99 9.25
CA PHE A 268 5.37 -12.62 9.88
C PHE A 268 5.33 -13.09 11.34
N PHE A 269 5.81 -14.30 11.64
CA PHE A 269 5.77 -14.89 12.97
C PHE A 269 7.03 -14.61 13.80
N ASP A 270 8.21 -14.62 13.16
CA ASP A 270 9.52 -14.40 13.80
C ASP A 270 10.38 -13.48 12.96
N ALA A 271 10.31 -12.18 13.24
CA ALA A 271 11.08 -11.17 12.51
C ALA A 271 12.55 -11.19 12.95
N HIS A 272 13.45 -11.34 11.98
CA HIS A 272 14.90 -11.20 12.20
C HIS A 272 15.30 -9.73 12.37
N ASN A 273 14.52 -8.79 11.76
CA ASN A 273 14.77 -7.35 11.79
C ASN A 273 13.44 -6.59 11.87
N HIS A 274 13.50 -5.27 12.14
CA HIS A 274 12.35 -4.37 12.20
C HIS A 274 11.29 -4.78 13.24
N ARG A 275 11.73 -5.25 14.41
CA ARG A 275 10.85 -5.47 15.56
C ARG A 275 10.43 -4.11 16.12
N GLY A 276 9.21 -3.68 15.81
CA GLY A 276 8.60 -2.48 16.37
C GLY A 276 7.61 -2.80 17.48
N PRO A 277 7.23 -1.84 18.34
CA PRO A 277 6.22 -2.04 19.37
C PRO A 277 4.85 -2.35 18.73
N VAL A 278 4.01 -3.13 19.42
CA VAL A 278 2.68 -3.53 18.92
C VAL A 278 1.80 -2.31 18.61
N TYR A 279 1.94 -1.24 19.39
CA TYR A 279 1.20 0.01 19.22
C TYR A 279 1.76 0.94 18.15
N LEU A 280 2.79 0.54 17.39
CA LEU A 280 3.44 1.38 16.36
C LEU A 280 2.40 2.03 15.42
N TYR A 281 1.48 1.24 14.91
CA TYR A 281 0.54 1.72 13.89
C TYR A 281 -0.55 2.63 14.43
N THR A 282 -0.80 2.65 15.76
CA THR A 282 -1.79 3.54 16.37
C THR A 282 -1.45 5.01 16.22
N TYR A 283 -0.16 5.36 16.21
CA TYR A 283 0.28 6.74 15.99
C TYR A 283 0.83 6.99 14.57
N VAL A 284 1.43 5.98 13.95
CA VAL A 284 1.99 6.11 12.59
C VAL A 284 0.92 6.45 11.57
N ILE A 285 -0.29 5.90 11.71
CA ILE A 285 -1.41 6.19 10.79
C ILE A 285 -1.74 7.69 10.76
N PHE A 286 -1.58 8.40 11.87
CA PHE A 286 -1.83 9.83 11.92
C PHE A 286 -0.79 10.60 11.09
N GLY A 287 0.49 10.22 11.11
CA GLY A 287 1.50 10.79 10.24
C GLY A 287 1.24 10.49 8.77
N LEU A 288 0.95 9.23 8.45
CA LEU A 288 0.73 8.82 7.05
C LEU A 288 -0.52 9.44 6.43
N LEU A 289 -1.59 9.64 7.22
CA LEU A 289 -2.86 10.21 6.75
C LEU A 289 -2.88 11.74 6.77
N ALA A 290 -1.85 12.42 7.30
CA ALA A 290 -1.80 13.88 7.33
C ALA A 290 -2.02 14.47 5.91
N PRO A 291 -2.75 15.60 5.79
CA PRO A 291 -3.34 16.44 6.84
C PRO A 291 -4.70 15.98 7.37
N TRP A 292 -5.24 14.89 6.89
CA TRP A 292 -6.59 14.37 7.17
C TRP A 292 -6.71 13.60 8.49
N SER A 293 -5.60 13.39 9.18
CA SER A 293 -5.44 12.51 10.36
C SER A 293 -6.48 12.74 11.43
N LEU A 294 -6.74 14.01 11.73
CA LEU A 294 -7.61 14.40 12.84
C LEU A 294 -9.10 14.18 12.56
N MET A 295 -9.45 13.88 11.29
CA MET A 295 -10.80 13.45 10.92
C MET A 295 -11.03 11.96 11.19
N LEU A 296 -9.97 11.15 11.30
CA LEU A 296 -10.06 9.69 11.43
C LEU A 296 -10.84 9.25 12.66
N PRO A 297 -10.64 9.80 13.89
CA PRO A 297 -11.44 9.43 15.06
C PRO A 297 -12.92 9.70 14.86
N ALA A 298 -13.28 10.88 14.32
CA ALA A 298 -14.68 11.22 14.03
C ALA A 298 -15.28 10.26 12.98
N ALA A 299 -14.48 9.90 11.97
CA ALA A 299 -14.89 8.99 10.91
C ALA A 299 -15.17 7.58 11.43
N LEU A 300 -14.29 7.06 12.30
CA LEU A 300 -14.47 5.76 12.95
C LEU A 300 -15.71 5.76 13.85
N VAL A 301 -15.87 6.77 14.72
CA VAL A 301 -17.05 6.88 15.60
C VAL A 301 -18.34 6.89 14.76
N ARG A 302 -18.40 7.74 13.73
CA ARG A 302 -19.55 7.78 12.83
C ARG A 302 -19.85 6.41 12.21
N ALA A 303 -18.86 5.79 11.59
CA ALA A 303 -19.03 4.54 10.85
C ALA A 303 -19.47 3.38 11.74
N HIS A 304 -18.99 3.30 12.98
CA HIS A 304 -19.45 2.31 13.97
C HIS A 304 -20.90 2.51 14.40
N HIS A 305 -21.40 3.75 14.38
CA HIS A 305 -22.80 4.04 14.71
C HIS A 305 -23.73 3.82 13.51
N THR A 306 -23.38 4.34 12.33
CA THR A 306 -24.25 4.31 11.14
C THR A 306 -24.37 2.90 10.57
N ARG A 307 -23.24 2.19 10.43
CA ARG A 307 -23.13 0.81 9.94
C ARG A 307 -23.89 0.54 8.64
N ASP A 308 -24.02 1.52 7.78
CA ASP A 308 -24.55 1.27 6.45
C ASP A 308 -23.62 0.34 5.65
N ARG A 309 -24.01 -0.06 4.44
CA ARG A 309 -23.22 -0.99 3.62
C ARG A 309 -21.80 -0.48 3.34
N GLY A 310 -21.66 0.82 3.08
CA GLY A 310 -20.36 1.44 2.80
C GLY A 310 -19.49 1.56 4.03
N ASP A 311 -20.08 1.93 5.17
CA ASP A 311 -19.36 2.01 6.46
C ASP A 311 -18.89 0.61 6.90
N ARG A 312 -19.74 -0.42 6.75
CA ARG A 312 -19.34 -1.81 7.05
C ARG A 312 -18.19 -2.29 6.18
N PHE A 313 -18.20 -1.98 4.88
CA PHE A 313 -17.11 -2.33 4.00
C PHE A 313 -15.81 -1.60 4.39
N ALA A 314 -15.88 -0.28 4.57
CA ALA A 314 -14.72 0.52 4.94
C ALA A 314 -14.13 0.14 6.30
N LEU A 315 -14.98 -0.16 7.31
CA LEU A 315 -14.54 -0.67 8.62
C LEU A 315 -13.92 -2.06 8.52
N ALA A 316 -14.53 -2.98 7.77
CA ALA A 316 -13.97 -4.31 7.57
C ALA A 316 -12.59 -4.23 6.89
N PHE A 317 -12.44 -3.39 5.87
CA PHE A 317 -11.17 -3.17 5.20
C PHE A 317 -10.15 -2.52 6.15
N PHE A 318 -10.53 -1.47 6.87
CA PHE A 318 -9.65 -0.77 7.80
C PHE A 318 -9.12 -1.72 8.88
N TRP A 319 -10.02 -2.39 9.59
CA TRP A 319 -9.64 -3.25 10.72
C TRP A 319 -8.94 -4.53 10.28
N ALA A 320 -9.35 -5.14 9.17
CA ALA A 320 -8.68 -6.31 8.64
C ALA A 320 -7.19 -6.04 8.37
N VAL A 321 -6.89 -4.94 7.67
CA VAL A 321 -5.50 -4.57 7.34
C VAL A 321 -4.75 -4.07 8.57
N PHE A 322 -5.36 -3.24 9.40
CA PHE A 322 -4.73 -2.69 10.61
C PHE A 322 -4.32 -3.80 11.59
N VAL A 323 -5.25 -4.72 11.87
CA VAL A 323 -5.00 -5.86 12.77
C VAL A 323 -3.96 -6.80 12.18
N PHE A 324 -4.05 -7.11 10.88
CA PHE A 324 -3.10 -7.98 10.19
C PHE A 324 -1.65 -7.50 10.38
N PHE A 325 -1.38 -6.24 10.11
CA PHE A 325 -0.02 -5.69 10.29
C PHE A 325 0.37 -5.53 11.76
N THR A 326 -0.58 -5.25 12.65
CA THR A 326 -0.33 -5.18 14.09
C THR A 326 0.07 -6.55 14.66
N MET A 327 -0.50 -7.64 14.15
CA MET A 327 -0.17 -9.01 14.56
C MET A 327 1.16 -9.49 13.99
N SER A 328 1.64 -8.93 12.88
CA SER A 328 2.96 -9.27 12.33
C SER A 328 4.06 -8.94 13.33
N SER A 329 5.07 -9.79 13.46
CA SER A 329 6.25 -9.54 14.30
C SER A 329 7.19 -8.50 13.68
N SER A 330 7.21 -8.36 12.34
CA SER A 330 7.99 -7.36 11.61
C SER A 330 7.15 -6.11 11.34
N ARG A 331 7.54 -4.96 11.90
CA ARG A 331 6.80 -3.70 11.81
C ARG A 331 7.69 -2.58 11.33
N ARG A 332 7.44 -2.08 10.12
CA ARG A 332 7.93 -0.78 9.64
C ARG A 332 6.76 0.20 9.53
N SER A 333 7.01 1.48 9.74
CA SER A 333 5.98 2.52 9.71
C SER A 333 5.11 2.49 8.44
N TYR A 334 5.67 2.19 7.29
CA TYR A 334 4.97 2.21 6.02
C TYR A 334 4.26 0.90 5.66
N TYR A 335 4.44 -0.20 6.41
CA TYR A 335 3.73 -1.45 6.10
C TYR A 335 2.21 -1.30 6.22
N VAL A 336 1.75 -0.37 7.06
CA VAL A 336 0.33 -0.07 7.24
C VAL A 336 -0.27 0.80 6.13
N LEU A 337 0.49 1.17 5.10
CA LEU A 337 0.03 2.00 3.98
C LEU A 337 -1.31 1.52 3.36
N PRO A 338 -1.58 0.20 3.23
CA PRO A 338 -2.87 -0.28 2.71
C PRO A 338 -4.09 0.03 3.59
N VAL A 339 -3.92 0.63 4.77
CA VAL A 339 -5.02 1.17 5.62
C VAL A 339 -5.49 2.55 5.13
N LEU A 340 -4.68 3.29 4.38
CA LEU A 340 -5.04 4.63 3.93
C LEU A 340 -6.28 4.66 3.01
N PRO A 341 -6.48 3.74 2.04
CA PRO A 341 -7.68 3.70 1.24
C PRO A 341 -8.99 3.62 2.05
N PRO A 342 -9.20 2.67 2.96
CA PRO A 342 -10.41 2.65 3.77
C PRO A 342 -10.51 3.84 4.72
N ALA A 343 -9.40 4.35 5.27
CA ALA A 343 -9.38 5.57 6.06
C ALA A 343 -9.87 6.78 5.22
N ALA A 344 -9.45 6.89 3.97
CA ALA A 344 -9.90 7.95 3.06
C ALA A 344 -11.41 7.87 2.77
N ILE A 345 -11.96 6.65 2.57
CA ILE A 345 -13.42 6.48 2.43
C ILE A 345 -14.13 6.98 3.70
N LEU A 346 -13.68 6.55 4.88
CA LEU A 346 -14.28 6.91 6.16
C LEU A 346 -14.23 8.43 6.40
N VAL A 347 -13.07 9.05 6.13
CA VAL A 347 -12.87 10.50 6.23
C VAL A 347 -13.79 11.25 5.26
N ALA A 348 -13.86 10.85 3.99
CA ALA A 348 -14.74 11.50 3.02
C ALA A 348 -16.22 11.45 3.47
N ARG A 349 -16.65 10.33 4.02
CA ARG A 349 -18.01 10.13 4.51
C ARG A 349 -18.34 10.98 5.75
N VAL A 350 -17.40 11.20 6.65
CA VAL A 350 -17.64 12.06 7.83
C VAL A 350 -17.57 13.54 7.46
N VAL A 351 -16.70 13.92 6.54
CA VAL A 351 -16.58 15.31 6.06
C VAL A 351 -17.87 15.77 5.39
N LEU A 352 -18.46 14.94 4.54
CA LEU A 352 -19.70 15.26 3.81
C LEU A 352 -20.99 14.89 4.57
N ALA A 353 -20.88 14.31 5.76
CA ALA A 353 -22.07 13.98 6.57
C ALA A 353 -22.75 15.24 7.09
N GLU A 354 -24.09 15.27 7.04
CA GLU A 354 -24.88 16.31 7.71
C GLU A 354 -24.65 16.29 9.23
N ALA A 355 -24.55 17.46 9.83
CA ALA A 355 -24.28 17.59 11.26
C ALA A 355 -25.38 16.94 12.14
N ALA A 356 -26.63 16.97 11.68
CA ALA A 356 -27.75 16.34 12.37
C ALA A 356 -27.65 14.82 12.44
N GLY A 357 -27.03 14.18 11.43
CA GLY A 357 -26.80 12.73 11.40
C GLY A 357 -25.59 12.25 12.18
N LEU A 358 -24.83 13.14 12.82
CA LEU A 358 -23.65 12.80 13.59
C LEU A 358 -23.97 12.75 15.09
N THR A 359 -23.37 11.79 15.80
CA THR A 359 -23.34 11.79 17.27
C THR A 359 -22.62 13.04 17.79
N THR A 360 -22.92 13.46 19.02
CA THR A 360 -22.26 14.61 19.62
C THR A 360 -20.75 14.50 19.63
N TRP A 361 -20.21 13.33 19.91
CA TRP A 361 -18.77 13.05 19.87
C TRP A 361 -18.20 13.18 18.46
N ALA A 362 -18.84 12.58 17.45
CA ALA A 362 -18.39 12.70 16.07
C ALA A 362 -18.39 14.15 15.57
N ARG A 363 -19.39 14.95 15.96
CA ARG A 363 -19.47 16.40 15.66
C ARG A 363 -18.31 17.18 16.29
N ARG A 364 -18.04 16.95 17.58
CA ARG A 364 -16.93 17.62 18.28
C ARG A 364 -15.58 17.25 17.69
N LEU A 365 -15.33 15.98 17.44
CA LEU A 365 -14.09 15.49 16.82
C LEU A 365 -13.91 16.04 15.40
N ARG A 366 -14.98 16.10 14.59
CA ARG A 366 -14.94 16.69 13.25
C ARG A 366 -14.63 18.18 13.31
N ALA A 367 -15.28 18.92 14.18
CA ALA A 367 -15.03 20.35 14.35
C ALA A 367 -13.58 20.64 14.80
N GLY A 368 -13.08 19.87 15.78
CA GLY A 368 -11.68 19.94 16.20
C GLY A 368 -10.72 19.60 15.06
N GLY A 369 -11.02 18.56 14.28
CA GLY A 369 -10.25 18.18 13.10
C GLY A 369 -10.15 19.30 12.06
N TYR A 370 -11.28 19.98 11.75
CA TYR A 370 -11.26 21.14 10.84
C TYR A 370 -10.42 22.27 11.40
N ALA A 371 -10.62 22.62 12.69
CA ALA A 371 -9.89 23.71 13.32
C ALA A 371 -8.36 23.51 13.25
N VAL A 372 -7.88 22.31 13.60
CA VAL A 372 -6.44 22.03 13.59
C VAL A 372 -5.90 21.91 12.19
N THR A 373 -6.66 21.32 11.22
CA THR A 373 -6.23 21.26 9.82
C THR A 373 -6.13 22.67 9.23
N ALA A 374 -7.12 23.55 9.50
CA ALA A 374 -7.10 24.95 9.08
C ALA A 374 -5.93 25.72 9.71
N ALA A 375 -5.71 25.57 11.02
CA ALA A 375 -4.58 26.19 11.71
C ALA A 375 -3.24 25.72 11.14
N GLY A 376 -3.09 24.42 10.87
CA GLY A 376 -1.90 23.87 10.22
C GLY A 376 -1.68 24.41 8.81
N ALA A 377 -2.73 24.57 8.01
CA ALA A 377 -2.64 25.14 6.67
C ALA A 377 -2.23 26.63 6.74
N VAL A 378 -2.81 27.39 7.66
CA VAL A 378 -2.42 28.80 7.90
C VAL A 378 -0.97 28.88 8.35
N ALA A 379 -0.55 28.07 9.32
CA ALA A 379 0.83 28.05 9.81
C ALA A 379 1.83 27.70 8.69
N THR A 380 1.50 26.72 7.84
CA THR A 380 2.32 26.36 6.67
C THR A 380 2.37 27.50 5.66
N GLY A 381 1.23 28.12 5.38
CA GLY A 381 1.17 29.29 4.47
C GLY A 381 2.00 30.46 4.98
N LEU A 382 1.92 30.76 6.30
CA LEU A 382 2.74 31.80 6.94
C LEU A 382 4.23 31.45 6.87
N ALA A 383 4.61 30.20 7.15
CA ALA A 383 6.00 29.75 7.07
C ALA A 383 6.60 29.84 5.66
N VAL A 384 5.77 29.74 4.61
CA VAL A 384 6.21 29.93 3.21
C VAL A 384 6.35 31.40 2.85
N VAL A 385 5.46 32.26 3.39
CA VAL A 385 5.41 33.70 3.06
C VAL A 385 6.41 34.51 3.91
N VAL A 386 6.61 34.15 5.19
CA VAL A 386 7.60 34.81 6.07
C VAL A 386 9.00 34.33 5.67
N PRO A 387 9.90 35.21 5.19
CA PRO A 387 11.25 34.80 4.81
C PRO A 387 11.97 34.11 5.99
N PRO A 388 12.69 33.01 5.76
CA PRO A 388 13.44 32.31 6.82
C PRO A 388 14.44 33.17 7.57
N VAL A 389 14.90 34.25 6.94
CA VAL A 389 15.81 35.25 7.51
C VAL A 389 15.22 35.93 8.75
N ALA A 390 13.89 36.07 8.85
CA ALA A 390 13.23 36.67 10.01
C ALA A 390 13.22 35.77 11.27
N LEU A 391 13.44 34.45 11.09
CA LEU A 391 13.40 33.48 12.17
C LEU A 391 14.79 33.00 12.63
N GLY A 392 15.89 33.52 12.06
CA GLY A 392 17.26 33.18 12.45
C GLY A 392 17.67 31.72 12.24
N ALA A 393 16.80 30.90 11.68
CA ALA A 393 17.04 29.48 11.40
C ALA A 393 17.53 29.31 9.96
N GLY A 394 18.80 29.00 9.80
CA GLY A 394 19.30 28.57 8.48
C GLY A 394 18.62 27.33 8.01
N TRP A 395 18.19 27.28 6.74
CA TRP A 395 17.55 26.12 6.09
C TRP A 395 18.32 24.80 6.23
N ALA A 396 19.59 24.86 6.64
CA ALA A 396 20.44 23.68 6.87
C ALA A 396 20.03 22.84 8.10
N GLU A 397 19.26 23.39 9.04
CA GLU A 397 18.86 22.70 10.27
C GLU A 397 17.46 22.05 10.20
N PHE A 398 16.63 22.46 9.24
CA PHE A 398 15.27 21.93 9.07
C PHE A 398 15.20 20.41 8.77
N PRO A 399 16.15 19.78 8.07
CA PRO A 399 16.16 18.34 7.88
C PRO A 399 16.44 17.52 9.13
N ARG A 400 17.09 18.10 10.15
CA ARG A 400 17.51 17.35 11.36
C ARG A 400 16.39 17.18 12.39
N ALA A 401 15.45 18.10 12.47
CA ALA A 401 14.28 17.98 13.35
C ALA A 401 13.25 16.97 12.84
N PHE A 402 13.27 16.66 11.54
CA PHE A 402 12.45 15.65 10.89
C PHE A 402 13.24 14.39 10.47
N SER A 403 14.47 14.22 10.99
CA SER A 403 15.15 12.96 10.88
C SER A 403 14.36 11.94 11.69
N TRP A 404 13.58 11.14 11.00
CA TRP A 404 13.06 9.89 11.49
C TRP A 404 14.22 9.18 12.23
N PRO A 405 14.04 8.66 13.45
CA PRO A 405 15.10 7.92 14.11
C PRO A 405 15.55 6.84 13.13
N ALA A 406 16.72 7.03 12.57
CA ALA A 406 17.38 6.06 11.72
C ALA A 406 17.60 4.83 12.61
N GLY A 407 16.64 3.91 12.57
CA GLY A 407 16.82 2.61 13.11
C GLY A 407 18.09 2.08 12.48
N GLN A 408 19.08 1.88 13.30
CA GLN A 408 20.44 1.48 12.98
C GLN A 408 20.42 0.41 11.87
N SER A 409 20.59 0.83 10.64
CA SER A 409 21.03 -0.02 9.57
C SER A 409 22.56 -0.06 9.65
N SER A 410 23.06 -0.70 10.69
CA SER A 410 24.41 -1.22 10.68
C SER A 410 24.43 -2.38 9.69
N PHE A 411 24.60 -2.05 8.41
CA PHE A 411 25.13 -2.99 7.44
C PHE A 411 26.59 -3.24 7.83
N SER A 412 26.82 -4.11 8.80
CA SER A 412 28.15 -4.65 9.05
C SER A 412 28.44 -5.62 7.88
N LEU A 413 29.40 -5.25 7.05
CA LEU A 413 30.04 -6.12 6.04
C LEU A 413 30.85 -7.26 6.70
N SER A 414 30.55 -7.68 7.93
CA SER A 414 31.29 -8.69 8.69
C SER A 414 30.84 -10.13 8.42
N GLY A 415 30.25 -10.42 7.25
CA GLY A 415 29.78 -11.77 6.88
C GLY A 415 30.43 -12.41 5.65
N CYS A 416 31.25 -11.71 4.86
CA CYS A 416 31.93 -12.27 3.71
C CYS A 416 33.35 -12.71 4.06
N ARG A 417 33.50 -13.82 4.78
CA ARG A 417 34.77 -14.57 4.76
C ARG A 417 34.84 -15.35 3.47
N ARG A 418 35.83 -14.99 2.61
CA ARG A 418 36.27 -15.83 1.48
C ARG A 418 36.80 -17.16 2.04
N PRO A 419 36.38 -18.32 1.56
CA PRO A 419 37.13 -19.56 1.78
C PRO A 419 38.39 -19.48 0.91
N GLY A 420 39.56 -19.48 1.54
CA GLY A 420 40.82 -19.69 0.82
C GLY A 420 41.80 -18.53 0.71
N SER A 421 41.89 -17.58 1.64
CA SER A 421 43.06 -16.70 1.73
C SER A 421 44.10 -17.28 2.72
N PRO A 422 45.37 -17.47 2.34
CA PRO A 422 46.39 -17.92 3.27
C PRO A 422 46.67 -16.82 4.32
N ARG A 423 46.96 -17.30 5.54
CA ARG A 423 47.37 -16.42 6.66
C ARG A 423 48.66 -15.69 6.30
N PRO A 424 48.87 -14.39 6.59
CA PRO A 424 50.18 -13.79 6.52
C PRO A 424 51.07 -14.41 7.61
N GLY A 425 52.00 -15.22 7.18
CA GLY A 425 53.06 -15.75 8.00
C GLY A 425 54.01 -14.67 8.45
N SER A 426 54.40 -14.76 9.68
CA SER A 426 55.46 -14.02 10.33
C SER A 426 56.74 -13.95 9.49
N LEU A 427 57.10 -12.76 9.01
CA LEU A 427 58.44 -12.44 8.56
C LEU A 427 59.19 -11.81 9.75
N SER A 428 59.80 -12.67 10.55
CA SER A 428 60.97 -12.30 11.37
C SER A 428 62.18 -12.99 10.80
N ARG A 429 63.27 -12.20 10.63
CA ARG A 429 64.65 -12.54 10.27
C ARG A 429 64.91 -12.83 8.77
N TRP A 430 65.63 -11.90 8.14
CA TRP A 430 67.02 -12.01 7.67
C TRP A 430 67.48 -10.65 7.17
N ARG A 431 68.55 -10.09 7.88
CA ARG A 431 69.57 -9.05 7.57
C ARG A 431 69.19 -7.91 6.65
#